data_f3730c1ca713b71fb626fc7064d64408
#
_entry.id   f3730c1ca713b71fb626fc7064d64408
#
_cell.length_a   1.000
_cell.length_b   1.000
_cell.length_c   1.000
_cell.angle_alpha   90.00
_cell.angle_beta   90.00
_cell.angle_gamma   90.00
#
_symmetry.space_group_name_H-M   'P 1'
#
loop_
_entity.id
_entity.type
_entity.pdbx_description
1 polymer ?
#
loop_
_entity_poly.entity_id
_entity_poly.type
_entity_poly.pdbx_seq_one_letter_code
_entity_poly.pdbx_strand_id
1 'polypeptide(L)'
;MSDSLLAATGMISPSVAGEALALDYWDLEQQRQMTIKAANVTLYYEHEGKPYVINMIDTPGHIDFTGRVTRSLRAIDGVCVVCDSVEGIMTQTETVTRQALEERVRPVLYINKIDRLVKELRLTPDKMQEWLARIIADFNRLIDIYAEPEFKDKWKVSIQNDSVAFGSAKDRWGITASIAAKKGFRFKDVY
;
A
#
# COMPACT_ATOMS: atom_id res chain seq x y z
N MET A 1 3.94 7.97 -0.68
CA MET A 1 4.46 6.61 -0.45
C MET A 1 5.60 6.27 -1.40
N SER A 2 5.45 6.41 -2.70
CA SER A 2 6.48 6.11 -3.71
C SER A 2 7.79 6.83 -3.43
N ASP A 3 7.78 8.12 -3.13
CA ASP A 3 8.96 8.89 -2.73
C ASP A 3 9.66 8.31 -1.49
N SER A 4 8.88 7.81 -0.52
CA SER A 4 9.46 7.19 0.69
C SER A 4 10.19 5.89 0.37
N LEU A 5 9.71 5.11 -0.60
CA LEU A 5 10.40 3.92 -1.09
C LEU A 5 11.67 4.28 -1.87
N LEU A 6 11.61 5.32 -2.71
CA LEU A 6 12.78 5.85 -3.42
C LEU A 6 13.85 6.35 -2.45
N ALA A 7 13.45 7.01 -1.37
CA ALA A 7 14.37 7.46 -0.34
C ALA A 7 14.98 6.30 0.45
N ALA A 8 14.18 5.27 0.79
CA ALA A 8 14.67 4.08 1.50
C ALA A 8 15.69 3.28 0.69
N THR A 9 15.64 3.34 -0.63
CA THR A 9 16.61 2.70 -1.54
C THR A 9 17.75 3.63 -1.96
N GLY A 10 17.81 4.86 -1.42
CA GLY A 10 18.87 5.82 -1.69
C GLY A 10 18.80 6.53 -3.05
N MET A 11 17.68 6.39 -3.80
CA MET A 11 17.51 7.03 -5.10
C MET A 11 17.22 8.54 -4.99
N ILE A 12 16.57 8.96 -3.92
CA ILE A 12 16.35 10.37 -3.59
C ILE A 12 16.76 10.64 -2.14
N SER A 13 17.05 11.91 -1.83
CA SER A 13 17.35 12.30 -0.45
C SER A 13 16.13 12.10 0.46
N PRO A 14 16.30 11.57 1.69
CA PRO A 14 15.21 11.49 2.67
C PRO A 14 14.56 12.83 2.99
N SER A 15 15.30 13.95 2.84
CA SER A 15 14.80 15.30 3.12
C SER A 15 13.70 15.75 2.14
N VAL A 16 13.73 15.27 0.89
CA VAL A 16 12.77 15.66 -0.16
C VAL A 16 11.66 14.60 -0.35
N ALA A 17 11.73 13.48 0.34
CA ALA A 17 10.73 12.43 0.23
C ALA A 17 9.33 12.95 0.65
N GLY A 18 8.33 12.73 -0.20
CA GLY A 18 6.95 13.23 -0.01
C GLY A 18 6.69 14.63 -0.56
N GLU A 19 7.72 15.35 -0.99
CA GLU A 19 7.62 16.65 -1.66
C GLU A 19 8.10 16.60 -3.10
N ALA A 20 9.02 15.67 -3.39
CA ALA A 20 9.65 15.56 -4.70
C ALA A 20 8.68 15.13 -5.80
N LEU A 21 7.61 14.38 -5.46
CA LEU A 21 6.67 13.81 -6.43
C LEU A 21 7.42 13.16 -7.61
N ALA A 22 8.48 12.40 -7.27
CA ALA A 22 9.52 11.99 -8.21
C ALA A 22 8.99 11.13 -9.37
N LEU A 23 7.86 10.45 -9.20
CA LEU A 23 7.20 9.66 -10.22
C LEU A 23 6.08 10.43 -10.96
N ASP A 24 5.66 11.58 -10.45
CA ASP A 24 4.69 12.47 -11.09
C ASP A 24 5.46 13.53 -11.93
N TYR A 25 6.03 13.10 -13.04
CA TYR A 25 6.91 13.94 -13.88
C TYR A 25 6.18 14.85 -14.87
N TRP A 26 4.87 14.80 -14.93
CA TRP A 26 4.04 15.64 -15.79
C TRP A 26 3.59 16.88 -15.03
N ASP A 27 3.74 18.06 -15.62
CA ASP A 27 3.33 19.33 -14.99
C ASP A 27 1.89 19.30 -14.50
N LEU A 28 1.00 18.64 -15.24
CA LEU A 28 -0.41 18.49 -14.89
C LEU A 28 -0.62 17.59 -13.65
N GLU A 29 0.21 16.57 -13.46
CA GLU A 29 0.17 15.68 -12.27
C GLU A 29 0.60 16.47 -11.04
N GLN A 30 1.67 17.25 -11.16
CA GLN A 30 2.17 18.10 -10.07
C GLN A 30 1.18 19.21 -9.71
N GLN A 31 0.60 19.89 -10.71
CA GLN A 31 -0.40 20.93 -10.47
C GLN A 31 -1.67 20.41 -9.80
N ARG A 32 -2.11 19.19 -10.17
CA ARG A 32 -3.32 18.56 -9.61
C ARG A 32 -3.04 17.69 -8.41
N GLN A 33 -1.77 17.46 -8.07
CA GLN A 33 -1.33 16.54 -7.02
C GLN A 33 -1.96 15.16 -7.16
N MET A 34 -2.02 14.66 -8.40
CA MET A 34 -2.68 13.41 -8.74
C MET A 34 -1.93 12.69 -9.86
N THR A 35 -1.55 11.45 -9.63
CA THR A 35 -0.94 10.58 -10.64
C THR A 35 -1.91 10.31 -11.78
N ILE A 36 -1.52 10.61 -13.01
CA ILE A 36 -2.31 10.39 -14.23
C ILE A 36 -1.72 9.27 -15.07
N LYS A 37 -0.39 9.19 -15.17
CA LYS A 37 0.32 8.16 -15.92
C LYS A 37 0.94 7.15 -14.96
N ALA A 38 0.94 5.88 -15.37
CA ALA A 38 1.75 4.89 -14.66
C ALA A 38 3.24 5.19 -14.89
N ALA A 39 4.01 5.22 -13.81
CA ALA A 39 5.45 5.40 -13.82
C ALA A 39 6.13 4.13 -13.28
N ASN A 40 7.21 3.72 -13.93
CA ASN A 40 7.98 2.56 -13.52
C ASN A 40 9.38 2.97 -13.07
N VAL A 41 9.86 2.31 -12.02
CA VAL A 41 11.19 2.52 -11.47
C VAL A 41 11.74 1.19 -10.97
N THR A 42 13.05 0.99 -11.15
CA THR A 42 13.76 -0.16 -10.61
C THR A 42 14.49 0.24 -9.35
N LEU A 43 14.20 -0.46 -8.25
CA LEU A 43 14.77 -0.24 -6.93
C LEU A 43 15.75 -1.37 -6.60
N TYR A 44 16.87 -1.03 -5.99
CA TYR A 44 17.77 -2.00 -5.36
C TYR A 44 17.59 -1.94 -3.85
N TYR A 45 17.36 -3.08 -3.23
CA TYR A 45 17.17 -3.17 -1.79
C TYR A 45 17.87 -4.42 -1.24
N GLU A 46 18.58 -4.27 -0.13
CA GLU A 46 19.18 -5.39 0.58
C GLU A 46 18.38 -5.71 1.84
N HIS A 47 17.95 -6.95 1.98
CA HIS A 47 17.21 -7.43 3.14
C HIS A 47 17.88 -8.68 3.72
N GLU A 48 18.26 -8.62 4.99
CA GLU A 48 18.94 -9.72 5.70
C GLU A 48 20.18 -10.26 4.95
N GLY A 49 20.99 -9.35 4.36
CA GLY A 49 22.18 -9.68 3.59
C GLY A 49 21.93 -10.25 2.21
N LYS A 50 20.67 -10.24 1.73
CA LYS A 50 20.30 -10.68 0.38
C LYS A 50 19.91 -9.47 -0.48
N PRO A 51 20.48 -9.35 -1.69
CA PRO A 51 20.10 -8.29 -2.62
C PRO A 51 18.80 -8.64 -3.34
N TYR A 52 17.96 -7.61 -3.51
CA TYR A 52 16.71 -7.68 -4.28
C TYR A 52 16.67 -6.55 -5.30
N VAL A 53 16.16 -6.86 -6.48
CA VAL A 53 15.78 -5.89 -7.50
C VAL A 53 14.26 -5.85 -7.55
N ILE A 54 13.68 -4.69 -7.29
CA ILE A 54 12.23 -4.48 -7.24
C ILE A 54 11.85 -3.53 -8.37
N ASN A 55 11.14 -4.04 -9.37
CA ASN A 55 10.56 -3.20 -10.42
C ASN A 55 9.19 -2.71 -9.93
N MET A 56 9.11 -1.46 -9.54
CA MET A 56 7.89 -0.85 -9.03
C MET A 56 7.18 -0.09 -10.16
N ILE A 57 5.87 -0.29 -10.29
CA ILE A 57 5.00 0.47 -11.17
C ILE A 57 4.02 1.25 -10.28
N ASP A 58 4.15 2.56 -10.25
CA ASP A 58 3.19 3.45 -9.61
C ASP A 58 2.01 3.69 -10.55
N THR A 59 0.79 3.54 -10.06
CA THR A 59 -0.42 3.60 -10.87
C THR A 59 -1.39 4.65 -10.35
N PRO A 60 -2.13 5.34 -11.23
CA PRO A 60 -3.16 6.27 -10.80
C PRO A 60 -4.28 5.54 -10.05
N GLY A 61 -4.79 6.17 -8.99
CA GLY A 61 -5.91 5.66 -8.20
C GLY A 61 -7.29 6.15 -8.69
N HIS A 62 -7.34 7.05 -9.66
CA HIS A 62 -8.60 7.65 -10.11
C HIS A 62 -9.33 6.75 -11.12
N ILE A 63 -10.68 6.72 -11.03
CA ILE A 63 -11.53 5.85 -11.85
C ILE A 63 -11.34 6.05 -13.35
N ASP A 64 -11.10 7.27 -13.78
CA ASP A 64 -10.93 7.61 -15.20
C ASP A 64 -9.69 6.96 -15.83
N PHE A 65 -8.76 6.48 -15.02
CA PHE A 65 -7.49 5.91 -15.47
C PHE A 65 -7.39 4.38 -15.30
N THR A 66 -8.51 3.71 -15.04
CA THR A 66 -8.60 2.26 -14.79
C THR A 66 -7.94 1.42 -15.88
N GLY A 67 -8.05 1.80 -17.16
CA GLY A 67 -7.39 1.10 -18.26
C GLY A 67 -5.86 1.09 -18.21
N ARG A 68 -5.23 2.00 -17.48
CA ARG A 68 -3.79 2.02 -17.23
C ARG A 68 -3.41 1.04 -16.13
N VAL A 69 -4.23 0.96 -15.09
CA VAL A 69 -4.07 -0.01 -14.01
C VAL A 69 -4.12 -1.43 -14.55
N THR A 70 -5.12 -1.77 -15.36
CA THR A 70 -5.25 -3.12 -15.96
C THR A 70 -4.04 -3.49 -16.81
N ARG A 71 -3.46 -2.56 -17.56
CA ARG A 71 -2.23 -2.84 -18.34
C ARG A 71 -1.03 -3.10 -17.43
N SER A 72 -0.90 -2.34 -16.34
CA SER A 72 0.17 -2.52 -15.36
C SER A 72 0.06 -3.88 -14.65
N LEU A 73 -1.15 -4.31 -14.31
CA LEU A 73 -1.40 -5.59 -13.63
C LEU A 73 -0.89 -6.81 -14.41
N ARG A 74 -0.88 -6.76 -15.75
CA ARG A 74 -0.35 -7.84 -16.60
C ARG A 74 1.18 -7.94 -16.62
N ALA A 75 1.87 -6.95 -16.09
CA ALA A 75 3.33 -6.86 -16.11
C ALA A 75 3.98 -7.10 -14.74
N ILE A 76 3.20 -7.44 -13.71
CA ILE A 76 3.68 -7.52 -12.33
C ILE A 76 3.39 -8.88 -11.69
N ASP A 77 4.20 -9.26 -10.70
CA ASP A 77 4.07 -10.50 -9.94
C ASP A 77 3.21 -10.34 -8.68
N GLY A 78 3.09 -9.13 -8.16
CA GLY A 78 2.32 -8.80 -6.97
C GLY A 78 1.86 -7.36 -6.97
N VAL A 79 0.79 -7.06 -6.22
CA VAL A 79 0.23 -5.72 -6.11
C VAL A 79 0.12 -5.29 -4.66
N CYS A 80 0.62 -4.09 -4.35
CA CYS A 80 0.37 -3.42 -3.09
C CYS A 80 -0.89 -2.57 -3.22
N VAL A 81 -1.99 -3.04 -2.63
CA VAL A 81 -3.24 -2.28 -2.59
C VAL A 81 -3.18 -1.31 -1.41
N VAL A 82 -3.28 -0.02 -1.71
CA VAL A 82 -3.23 1.05 -0.71
C VAL A 82 -4.65 1.51 -0.40
N CYS A 83 -5.05 1.45 0.86
CA CYS A 83 -6.33 1.99 1.32
C CYS A 83 -6.16 3.06 2.39
N ASP A 84 -7.12 3.96 2.49
CA ASP A 84 -7.21 4.97 3.56
C ASP A 84 -7.73 4.29 4.83
N SER A 85 -7.05 4.53 5.96
CA SER A 85 -7.44 3.94 7.24
C SER A 85 -8.79 4.44 7.77
N VAL A 86 -9.20 5.64 7.39
CA VAL A 86 -10.47 6.24 7.82
C VAL A 86 -11.64 5.74 6.98
N GLU A 87 -11.44 5.70 5.66
CA GLU A 87 -12.49 5.34 4.70
C GLU A 87 -12.60 3.82 4.51
N GLY A 88 -11.51 3.07 4.77
CA GLY A 88 -11.48 1.62 4.58
C GLY A 88 -11.53 1.19 3.11
N ILE A 89 -12.22 0.10 2.84
CA ILE A 89 -12.38 -0.46 1.49
C ILE A 89 -13.50 0.27 0.76
N MET A 90 -13.09 1.09 -0.21
CA MET A 90 -14.01 1.85 -1.07
C MET A 90 -14.20 1.14 -2.43
N THR A 91 -15.19 1.61 -3.19
CA THR A 91 -15.50 1.08 -4.53
C THR A 91 -14.28 1.03 -5.46
N GLN A 92 -13.39 2.03 -5.38
CA GLN A 92 -12.15 2.04 -6.17
C GLN A 92 -11.19 0.92 -5.73
N THR A 93 -11.02 0.76 -4.41
CA THR A 93 -10.18 -0.30 -3.83
C THR A 93 -10.71 -1.68 -4.24
N GLU A 94 -12.02 -1.88 -4.19
CA GLU A 94 -12.68 -3.10 -4.66
C GLU A 94 -12.41 -3.34 -6.16
N THR A 95 -12.60 -2.32 -7.00
CA THR A 95 -12.40 -2.43 -8.45
C THR A 95 -10.97 -2.83 -8.79
N VAL A 96 -9.97 -2.17 -8.21
CA VAL A 96 -8.55 -2.48 -8.45
C VAL A 96 -8.20 -3.87 -7.92
N THR A 97 -8.68 -4.21 -6.74
CA THR A 97 -8.45 -5.53 -6.13
C THR A 97 -9.04 -6.64 -6.99
N ARG A 98 -10.29 -6.48 -7.46
CA ARG A 98 -10.93 -7.44 -8.37
C ARG A 98 -10.11 -7.63 -9.64
N GLN A 99 -9.69 -6.56 -10.31
CA GLN A 99 -8.88 -6.63 -11.51
C GLN A 99 -7.54 -7.34 -11.27
N ALA A 100 -6.89 -7.07 -10.13
CA ALA A 100 -5.66 -7.76 -9.77
C ALA A 100 -5.87 -9.28 -9.59
N LEU A 101 -6.95 -9.67 -8.93
CA LEU A 101 -7.30 -11.08 -8.72
C LEU A 101 -7.66 -11.78 -10.04
N GLU A 102 -8.39 -11.12 -10.95
CA GLU A 102 -8.72 -11.60 -12.29
C GLU A 102 -7.45 -11.83 -13.15
N GLU A 103 -6.43 -10.98 -13.02
CA GLU A 103 -5.13 -11.13 -13.70
C GLU A 103 -4.16 -12.05 -12.93
N ARG A 104 -4.62 -12.75 -11.89
CA ARG A 104 -3.85 -13.66 -11.02
C ARG A 104 -2.64 -13.02 -10.35
N VAL A 105 -2.76 -11.77 -9.96
CA VAL A 105 -1.72 -11.02 -9.25
C VAL A 105 -1.96 -11.10 -7.75
N ARG A 106 -0.94 -11.56 -7.00
CA ARG A 106 -1.03 -11.72 -5.55
C ARG A 106 -1.09 -10.35 -4.85
N PRO A 107 -2.13 -10.07 -4.03
CA PRO A 107 -2.24 -8.82 -3.31
C PRO A 107 -1.50 -8.83 -1.97
N VAL A 108 -0.98 -7.66 -1.58
CA VAL A 108 -0.65 -7.26 -0.21
C VAL A 108 -1.39 -5.97 0.11
N LEU A 109 -1.71 -5.74 1.37
CA LEU A 109 -2.50 -4.59 1.80
C LEU A 109 -1.62 -3.58 2.55
N TYR A 110 -1.65 -2.32 2.14
CA TYR A 110 -1.06 -1.22 2.89
C TYR A 110 -2.16 -0.27 3.37
N ILE A 111 -2.35 -0.18 4.69
CA ILE A 111 -3.32 0.72 5.30
C ILE A 111 -2.61 2.03 5.63
N ASN A 112 -2.91 3.05 4.83
CA ASN A 112 -2.30 4.38 4.90
C ASN A 112 -3.09 5.34 5.78
N LYS A 113 -2.48 6.45 6.12
CA LYS A 113 -3.06 7.57 6.89
C LYS A 113 -3.49 7.17 8.31
N ILE A 114 -2.74 6.28 8.95
CA ILE A 114 -2.99 5.86 10.34
C ILE A 114 -2.98 7.07 11.30
N ASP A 115 -2.17 8.09 11.01
CA ASP A 115 -2.14 9.36 11.72
C ASP A 115 -3.52 10.02 11.86
N ARG A 116 -4.45 9.84 10.90
CA ARG A 116 -5.80 10.38 10.94
C ARG A 116 -6.69 9.69 11.98
N LEU A 117 -6.49 8.39 12.21
CA LEU A 117 -7.23 7.67 13.26
C LEU A 117 -6.95 8.26 14.64
N VAL A 118 -5.71 8.72 14.85
CA VAL A 118 -5.26 9.35 16.10
C VAL A 118 -5.66 10.83 16.14
N LYS A 119 -5.23 11.61 15.13
CA LYS A 119 -5.34 13.08 15.13
C LYS A 119 -6.75 13.58 14.87
N GLU A 120 -7.50 12.92 13.96
CA GLU A 120 -8.83 13.36 13.54
C GLU A 120 -9.94 12.61 14.29
N LEU A 121 -9.94 11.27 14.25
CA LEU A 121 -10.99 10.46 14.86
C LEU A 121 -10.79 10.23 16.36
N ARG A 122 -9.59 10.47 16.89
CA ARG A 122 -9.24 10.32 18.30
C ARG A 122 -9.67 8.95 18.87
N LEU A 123 -9.48 7.91 18.08
CA LEU A 123 -9.84 6.56 18.50
C LEU A 123 -8.91 6.09 19.62
N THR A 124 -9.48 5.37 20.58
CA THR A 124 -8.66 4.63 21.57
C THR A 124 -7.91 3.48 20.89
N PRO A 125 -6.79 3.00 21.46
CA PRO A 125 -6.03 1.89 20.89
C PRO A 125 -6.88 0.66 20.56
N ASP A 126 -7.78 0.28 21.46
CA ASP A 126 -8.67 -0.88 21.28
C ASP A 126 -9.62 -0.69 20.09
N LYS A 127 -10.27 0.48 20.00
CA LYS A 127 -11.15 0.82 18.86
C LYS A 127 -10.40 0.89 17.56
N MET A 128 -9.16 1.39 17.57
CA MET A 128 -8.32 1.43 16.39
C MET A 128 -7.97 0.01 15.94
N GLN A 129 -7.64 -0.88 16.86
CA GLN A 129 -7.35 -2.28 16.55
C GLN A 129 -8.57 -2.98 15.95
N GLU A 130 -9.76 -2.81 16.54
CA GLU A 130 -11.01 -3.34 16.00
C GLU A 130 -11.29 -2.80 14.60
N TRP A 131 -11.09 -1.51 14.38
CA TRP A 131 -11.31 -0.85 13.11
C TRP A 131 -10.37 -1.39 12.02
N LEU A 132 -9.07 -1.50 12.31
CA LEU A 132 -8.09 -2.05 11.38
C LEU A 132 -8.35 -3.53 11.07
N ALA A 133 -8.74 -4.32 12.07
CA ALA A 133 -9.14 -5.70 11.87
C ALA A 133 -10.35 -5.83 10.93
N ARG A 134 -11.30 -4.90 11.01
CA ARG A 134 -12.45 -4.84 10.10
C ARG A 134 -12.02 -4.56 8.66
N ILE A 135 -11.12 -3.59 8.44
CA ILE A 135 -10.59 -3.30 7.09
C ILE A 135 -9.93 -4.55 6.48
N ILE A 136 -9.13 -5.27 7.27
CA ILE A 136 -8.49 -6.52 6.83
C ILE A 136 -9.53 -7.59 6.48
N ALA A 137 -10.57 -7.73 7.31
CA ALA A 137 -11.65 -8.68 7.06
C ALA A 137 -12.44 -8.34 5.78
N ASP A 138 -12.74 -7.06 5.57
CA ASP A 138 -13.45 -6.60 4.37
C ASP A 138 -12.59 -6.81 3.11
N PHE A 139 -11.27 -6.59 3.18
CA PHE A 139 -10.35 -6.90 2.08
C PHE A 139 -10.30 -8.40 1.78
N ASN A 140 -10.23 -9.24 2.80
CA ASN A 140 -10.24 -10.69 2.64
C ASN A 140 -11.56 -11.21 2.06
N ARG A 141 -12.67 -10.53 2.34
CA ARG A 141 -13.95 -10.82 1.69
C ARG A 141 -13.88 -10.61 0.18
N LEU A 142 -13.19 -9.58 -0.31
CA LEU A 142 -12.99 -9.39 -1.75
C LEU A 142 -12.19 -10.56 -2.35
N ILE A 143 -11.17 -11.05 -1.64
CA ILE A 143 -10.40 -12.22 -2.08
C ILE A 143 -11.30 -13.46 -2.15
N ASP A 144 -12.17 -13.67 -1.15
CA ASP A 144 -13.12 -14.79 -1.15
C ASP A 144 -14.14 -14.71 -2.29
N ILE A 145 -14.52 -13.50 -2.70
CA ILE A 145 -15.49 -13.31 -3.81
C ILE A 145 -14.81 -13.48 -5.17
N TYR A 146 -13.67 -12.82 -5.40
CA TYR A 146 -13.11 -12.62 -6.74
C TYR A 146 -11.93 -13.51 -7.09
N ALA A 147 -11.19 -14.05 -6.11
CA ALA A 147 -10.08 -14.94 -6.41
C ALA A 147 -10.54 -16.31 -6.89
N GLU A 148 -9.75 -16.93 -7.77
CA GLU A 148 -9.97 -18.32 -8.15
C GLU A 148 -9.84 -19.27 -6.94
N PRO A 149 -10.57 -20.39 -6.89
CA PRO A 149 -10.63 -21.28 -5.71
C PRO A 149 -9.25 -21.70 -5.18
N GLU A 150 -8.28 -21.95 -6.07
CA GLU A 150 -6.93 -22.39 -5.71
C GLU A 150 -6.09 -21.34 -5.00
N PHE A 151 -6.43 -20.04 -5.13
CA PHE A 151 -5.71 -18.91 -4.56
C PHE A 151 -6.38 -18.32 -3.33
N LYS A 152 -7.68 -18.55 -3.10
CA LYS A 152 -8.44 -17.92 -2.02
C LYS A 152 -7.73 -17.97 -0.67
N ASP A 153 -7.38 -19.15 -0.21
CA ASP A 153 -6.75 -19.32 1.10
C ASP A 153 -5.28 -18.88 1.11
N LYS A 154 -4.58 -18.99 -0.02
CA LYS A 154 -3.16 -18.64 -0.13
C LYS A 154 -2.93 -17.13 -0.20
N TRP A 155 -3.92 -16.37 -0.69
CA TRP A 155 -3.80 -14.95 -0.95
C TRP A 155 -4.48 -14.07 0.11
N LYS A 156 -5.18 -14.68 1.06
CA LYS A 156 -5.69 -13.94 2.22
C LYS A 156 -4.58 -13.20 2.92
N VAL A 157 -4.84 -11.92 3.16
CA VAL A 157 -3.88 -11.07 3.84
C VAL A 157 -4.07 -11.15 5.35
N SER A 158 -2.97 -11.14 6.07
CA SER A 158 -2.99 -11.15 7.54
C SER A 158 -1.77 -10.44 8.13
N ILE A 159 -1.92 -10.01 9.36
CA ILE A 159 -0.82 -9.43 10.13
C ILE A 159 0.27 -10.47 10.40
N GLN A 160 -0.12 -11.73 10.59
CA GLN A 160 0.76 -12.84 10.96
C GLN A 160 1.70 -13.26 9.82
N ASN A 161 1.28 -13.13 8.56
CA ASN A 161 2.09 -13.48 7.40
C ASN A 161 2.77 -12.26 6.75
N ASP A 162 2.78 -11.09 7.44
CA ASP A 162 3.33 -9.82 6.97
C ASP A 162 2.79 -9.31 5.62
N SER A 163 1.63 -9.80 5.20
CA SER A 163 0.97 -9.29 3.99
C SER A 163 0.12 -8.04 4.22
N VAL A 164 0.09 -7.54 5.46
CA VAL A 164 -0.52 -6.26 5.85
C VAL A 164 0.55 -5.36 6.45
N ALA A 165 0.66 -4.14 5.92
CA ALA A 165 1.48 -3.08 6.49
C ALA A 165 0.61 -1.87 6.85
N PHE A 166 1.05 -1.13 7.84
CA PHE A 166 0.39 0.08 8.35
C PHE A 166 1.32 1.26 8.23
N GLY A 167 0.79 2.46 7.99
CA GLY A 167 1.65 3.62 7.96
C GLY A 167 0.95 4.95 7.74
N SER A 168 1.78 6.00 7.75
CA SER A 168 1.43 7.34 7.33
C SER A 168 2.43 7.80 6.27
N ALA A 169 1.98 7.91 5.03
CA ALA A 169 2.83 8.45 3.97
C ALA A 169 3.17 9.93 4.23
N LYS A 170 2.28 10.66 4.91
CA LYS A 170 2.49 12.04 5.32
C LYS A 170 3.61 12.16 6.36
N ASP A 171 3.57 11.33 7.38
CA ASP A 171 4.55 11.32 8.46
C ASP A 171 5.76 10.42 8.13
N ARG A 172 5.83 9.87 6.90
CA ARG A 172 6.96 9.12 6.29
C ARG A 172 7.35 7.85 7.05
N TRP A 173 6.37 7.09 7.54
CA TRP A 173 6.62 5.80 8.18
C TRP A 173 5.67 4.71 7.67
N GLY A 174 6.17 3.47 7.73
CA GLY A 174 5.41 2.27 7.45
C GLY A 174 6.02 1.09 8.20
N ILE A 175 5.17 0.18 8.68
CA ILE A 175 5.58 -0.92 9.52
C ILE A 175 4.71 -2.14 9.30
N THR A 176 5.31 -3.34 9.34
CA THR A 176 4.62 -4.61 9.48
C THR A 176 4.69 -5.10 10.93
N ALA A 177 3.89 -6.09 11.28
CA ALA A 177 3.88 -6.62 12.63
C ALA A 177 5.24 -7.24 13.04
N SER A 178 5.90 -7.93 12.12
CA SER A 178 7.21 -8.53 12.39
C SER A 178 8.29 -7.47 12.64
N ILE A 179 8.29 -6.38 11.87
CA ILE A 179 9.20 -5.26 12.06
C ILE A 179 8.92 -4.55 13.40
N ALA A 180 7.63 -4.35 13.74
CA ALA A 180 7.24 -3.77 15.02
C ALA A 180 7.75 -4.62 16.19
N ALA A 181 7.55 -5.93 16.13
CA ALA A 181 8.03 -6.85 17.15
C ALA A 181 9.56 -6.86 17.28
N LYS A 182 10.29 -6.92 16.16
CA LYS A 182 11.77 -6.86 16.14
C LYS A 182 12.31 -5.56 16.75
N LYS A 183 11.63 -4.43 16.55
CA LYS A 183 12.00 -3.11 17.09
C LYS A 183 11.44 -2.82 18.48
N GLY A 184 10.64 -3.72 19.04
CA GLY A 184 10.00 -3.54 20.35
C GLY A 184 8.88 -2.49 20.35
N PHE A 185 8.36 -2.09 19.19
CA PHE A 185 7.23 -1.18 19.09
C PHE A 185 5.93 -1.90 19.41
N ARG A 186 5.09 -1.23 20.19
CA ARG A 186 3.73 -1.67 20.48
C ARG A 186 2.73 -0.76 19.79
N PHE A 187 1.53 -1.24 19.59
CA PHE A 187 0.48 -0.46 18.94
C PHE A 187 0.24 0.92 19.60
N LYS A 188 0.39 0.98 20.92
CA LYS A 188 0.28 2.23 21.68
C LYS A 188 1.39 3.27 21.40
N ASP A 189 2.49 2.84 20.80
CA ASP A 189 3.63 3.73 20.49
C ASP A 189 3.38 4.50 19.17
N VAL A 190 2.23 4.29 18.53
CA VAL A 190 1.75 5.04 17.36
C VAL A 190 1.05 6.35 17.77
N TYR A 191 0.81 6.56 19.08
CA TYR A 191 0.16 7.75 19.63
C TYR A 191 1.11 8.89 19.91
#